data_bdb1e1261dba934a5917473c81704a58
#
_entry.id   bdb1e1261dba934a5917473c81704a58
#
_cell.length_a   1.000
_cell.length_b   1.000
_cell.length_c   1.000
_cell.angle_alpha   90.00
_cell.angle_beta   90.00
_cell.angle_gamma   90.00
#
_symmetry.space_group_name_H-M   'P 1'
#
loop_
_entity.id
_entity.type
_entity.pdbx_description
1 polymer ?
#
loop_
_entity_poly.entity_id
_entity_poly.type
_entity_poly.pdbx_seq_one_letter_code
_entity_poly.pdbx_strand_id
1 'polypeptide(L)'
;YINITHLCMDAAAVFVFFSDLLGVYDHLKNGKPMPRPLGEYKKTIRKELAIVADEKKMKEEEDFYTQFFLKDGDPLYAGVHGPELLEKERKRKHDPSLRAPSCFDPIHDKAELARYDVSKEDSDKILAFIQSSGVSPECLVQLAMRLHISKINYRTNDSYFVTLCTRRRTLSEKRSGGTLAEPLPWRIVLPESLTFSEALDKMAELQMTLFRHMDYPYLECRELVRKLFDYSPVAASSSMMFSWFPIGKDTMNGWDYEFSG
;
A
#
# COMPACT_ATOMS: atom_id res chain seq x y z
N TYR A 1 17.65 21.38 -9.06
CA TYR A 1 16.23 21.10 -8.85
C TYR A 1 15.74 20.12 -9.91
N ILE A 2 15.11 19.02 -9.48
CA ILE A 2 14.56 17.97 -10.35
C ILE A 2 13.06 17.87 -10.02
N ASN A 3 12.22 18.01 -11.04
CA ASN A 3 10.78 17.82 -10.93
C ASN A 3 10.38 16.58 -11.75
N ILE A 4 9.77 15.61 -11.10
CA ILE A 4 9.38 14.35 -11.72
C ILE A 4 7.88 14.14 -11.49
N THR A 5 7.12 13.99 -12.57
CA THR A 5 5.70 13.64 -12.43
C THR A 5 5.55 12.21 -11.92
N HIS A 6 4.63 11.99 -10.98
CA HIS A 6 4.34 10.65 -10.42
C HIS A 6 3.81 9.66 -11.47
N LEU A 7 3.31 10.15 -12.61
CA LEU A 7 2.94 9.29 -13.75
C LEU A 7 4.15 8.57 -14.36
N CYS A 8 5.34 9.16 -14.26
CA CYS A 8 6.56 8.59 -14.82
C CYS A 8 7.33 7.70 -13.85
N MET A 9 7.25 7.98 -12.56
CA MET A 9 8.02 7.26 -11.54
C MET A 9 7.23 7.15 -10.24
N ASP A 10 7.23 5.95 -9.66
CA ASP A 10 6.86 5.74 -8.26
C ASP A 10 8.07 5.96 -7.34
N ALA A 11 7.86 5.93 -6.03
CA ALA A 11 8.92 6.17 -5.06
C ALA A 11 10.11 5.23 -5.23
N ALA A 12 9.89 3.93 -5.51
CA ALA A 12 10.98 2.99 -5.74
C ALA A 12 11.81 3.36 -6.98
N ALA A 13 11.16 3.83 -8.06
CA ALA A 13 11.84 4.31 -9.26
C ALA A 13 12.64 5.60 -9.00
N VAL A 14 12.15 6.48 -8.15
CA VAL A 14 12.88 7.70 -7.74
C VAL A 14 14.17 7.33 -7.01
N PHE A 15 14.15 6.35 -6.11
CA PHE A 15 15.37 5.84 -5.46
C PHE A 15 16.35 5.22 -6.46
N VAL A 16 15.85 4.43 -7.41
CA VAL A 16 16.68 3.86 -8.48
C VAL A 16 17.34 4.96 -9.29
N PHE A 17 16.58 6.00 -9.66
CA PHE A 17 17.08 7.14 -10.42
C PHE A 17 18.19 7.89 -9.67
N PHE A 18 17.98 8.25 -8.40
CA PHE A 18 19.00 8.99 -7.63
C PHE A 18 20.22 8.12 -7.35
N SER A 19 20.04 6.83 -7.05
CA SER A 19 21.17 5.91 -6.87
C SER A 19 22.04 5.81 -8.11
N ASP A 20 21.41 5.73 -9.29
CA ASP A 20 22.11 5.67 -10.57
C ASP A 20 22.81 7.00 -10.89
N LEU A 21 22.10 8.12 -10.73
CA LEU A 21 22.65 9.47 -10.94
C LEU A 21 23.90 9.72 -10.08
N LEU A 22 23.84 9.41 -8.78
CA LEU A 22 24.97 9.58 -7.87
C LEU A 22 26.11 8.62 -8.21
N GLY A 23 25.80 7.40 -8.62
CA GLY A 23 26.81 6.43 -9.08
C GLY A 23 27.55 6.91 -10.34
N VAL A 24 26.83 7.47 -11.32
CA VAL A 24 27.42 8.06 -12.53
C VAL A 24 28.26 9.30 -12.20
N TYR A 25 27.74 10.15 -11.29
CA TYR A 25 28.51 11.32 -10.81
C TYR A 25 29.83 10.91 -10.15
N ASP A 26 29.80 9.90 -9.30
CA ASP A 26 31.01 9.37 -8.64
C ASP A 26 31.98 8.74 -9.64
N HIS A 27 31.47 8.08 -10.68
CA HIS A 27 32.32 7.56 -11.75
C HIS A 27 33.06 8.72 -12.46
N LEU A 28 32.32 9.76 -12.86
CA LEU A 28 32.89 10.88 -13.59
C LEU A 28 33.84 11.76 -12.77
N LYS A 29 33.52 11.96 -11.49
CA LYS A 29 34.28 12.87 -10.63
C LYS A 29 35.41 12.16 -9.87
N ASN A 30 35.17 10.95 -9.39
CA ASN A 30 36.04 10.26 -8.44
C ASN A 30 36.68 9.00 -9.04
N GLY A 31 36.40 8.66 -10.33
CA GLY A 31 36.94 7.48 -10.99
C GLY A 31 36.40 6.14 -10.44
N LYS A 32 35.28 6.15 -9.69
CA LYS A 32 34.65 4.91 -9.23
C LYS A 32 34.12 4.06 -10.42
N PRO A 33 33.91 2.77 -10.25
CA PRO A 33 33.31 1.95 -11.30
C PRO A 33 31.96 2.49 -11.75
N MET A 34 31.68 2.41 -13.06
CA MET A 34 30.38 2.78 -13.63
C MET A 34 29.27 1.92 -13.03
N PRO A 35 28.13 2.49 -12.65
CA PRO A 35 26.98 1.69 -12.20
C PRO A 35 26.54 0.67 -13.25
N ARG A 36 25.98 -0.44 -12.80
CA ARG A 36 25.38 -1.43 -13.72
C ARG A 36 24.19 -0.80 -14.44
N PRO A 37 23.95 -1.14 -15.73
CA PRO A 37 22.78 -0.64 -16.46
C PRO A 37 21.48 -0.87 -15.70
N LEU A 38 20.56 0.07 -15.81
CA LEU A 38 19.21 -0.05 -15.28
C LEU A 38 18.43 -1.16 -16.01
N GLY A 39 17.42 -1.71 -15.35
CA GLY A 39 16.48 -2.63 -15.97
C GLY A 39 15.62 -1.93 -17.03
N GLU A 40 15.32 -2.64 -18.11
CA GLU A 40 14.49 -2.11 -19.19
C GLU A 40 13.02 -1.96 -18.77
N TYR A 41 12.58 -0.75 -18.49
CA TYR A 41 11.18 -0.49 -18.12
C TYR A 41 10.17 -0.96 -19.19
N LYS A 42 10.46 -0.75 -20.47
CA LYS A 42 9.59 -1.23 -21.56
C LYS A 42 9.37 -2.74 -21.54
N LYS A 43 10.38 -3.51 -21.15
CA LYS A 43 10.26 -4.97 -21.01
C LYS A 43 9.34 -5.33 -19.85
N THR A 44 9.46 -4.63 -18.74
CA THR A 44 8.57 -4.80 -17.58
C THR A 44 7.13 -4.48 -17.94
N ILE A 45 6.86 -3.35 -18.60
CA ILE A 45 5.50 -2.98 -19.04
C ILE A 45 4.91 -4.01 -20.01
N ARG A 46 5.68 -4.53 -20.97
CA ARG A 46 5.20 -5.58 -21.88
C ARG A 46 4.80 -6.84 -21.11
N LYS A 47 5.56 -7.21 -20.08
CA LYS A 47 5.21 -8.35 -19.20
C LYS A 47 3.91 -8.08 -18.44
N GLU A 48 3.73 -6.88 -17.86
CA GLU A 48 2.50 -6.50 -17.17
C GLU A 48 1.28 -6.54 -18.11
N LEU A 49 1.42 -5.98 -19.30
CA LEU A 49 0.35 -6.02 -20.31
C LEU A 49 0.01 -7.45 -20.74
N ALA A 50 0.99 -8.33 -20.85
CA ALA A 50 0.77 -9.74 -21.17
C ALA A 50 0.03 -10.48 -20.05
N ILE A 51 0.30 -10.14 -18.77
CA ILE A 51 -0.43 -10.69 -17.62
C ILE A 51 -1.90 -10.27 -17.66
N VAL A 52 -2.18 -8.99 -17.88
CA VAL A 52 -3.55 -8.47 -17.94
C VAL A 52 -4.31 -8.99 -19.18
N ALA A 53 -3.62 -9.29 -20.27
CA ALA A 53 -4.21 -9.87 -21.47
C ALA A 53 -4.48 -11.39 -21.37
N ASP A 54 -4.00 -12.06 -20.32
CA ASP A 54 -4.28 -13.47 -20.06
C ASP A 54 -5.64 -13.63 -19.39
N GLU A 55 -6.69 -13.84 -20.23
CA GLU A 55 -8.07 -13.96 -19.76
C GLU A 55 -8.26 -15.06 -18.71
N LYS A 56 -7.56 -16.19 -18.86
CA LYS A 56 -7.65 -17.30 -17.90
C LYS A 56 -7.11 -16.87 -16.53
N LYS A 57 -5.93 -16.25 -16.53
CA LYS A 57 -5.33 -15.74 -15.30
C LYS A 57 -6.18 -14.65 -14.66
N MET A 58 -6.68 -13.71 -15.44
CA MET A 58 -7.56 -12.65 -14.91
C MET A 58 -8.86 -13.22 -14.31
N LYS A 59 -9.40 -14.29 -14.90
CA LYS A 59 -10.57 -14.97 -14.33
C LYS A 59 -10.24 -15.68 -13.02
N GLU A 60 -9.10 -16.34 -12.91
CA GLU A 60 -8.63 -16.97 -11.68
C GLU A 60 -8.45 -15.93 -10.55
N GLU A 61 -7.90 -14.77 -10.86
CA GLU A 61 -7.74 -13.66 -9.92
C GLU A 61 -9.09 -13.03 -9.51
N GLU A 62 -10.01 -12.84 -10.46
CA GLU A 62 -11.37 -12.38 -10.18
C GLU A 62 -12.11 -13.34 -9.24
N ASP A 63 -12.01 -14.65 -9.49
CA ASP A 63 -12.62 -15.68 -8.65
C ASP A 63 -12.01 -15.69 -7.24
N PHE A 64 -10.69 -15.52 -7.12
CA PHE A 64 -10.03 -15.34 -5.83
C PHE A 64 -10.59 -14.14 -5.07
N TYR A 65 -10.60 -12.94 -5.66
CA TYR A 65 -11.09 -11.74 -4.98
C TYR A 65 -12.59 -11.80 -4.70
N THR A 66 -13.37 -12.45 -5.55
CA THR A 66 -14.79 -12.72 -5.29
C THR A 66 -14.96 -13.53 -4.00
N GLN A 67 -14.25 -14.64 -3.86
CA GLN A 67 -14.30 -15.46 -2.64
C GLN A 67 -13.72 -14.72 -1.43
N PHE A 68 -12.64 -13.99 -1.61
CA PHE A 68 -12.00 -13.19 -0.56
C PHE A 68 -12.96 -12.19 0.08
N PHE A 69 -13.78 -11.50 -0.73
CA PHE A 69 -14.74 -10.54 -0.21
C PHE A 69 -16.03 -11.20 0.30
N LEU A 70 -16.56 -12.22 -0.38
CA LEU A 70 -17.79 -12.88 0.02
C LEU A 70 -17.65 -13.67 1.33
N LYS A 71 -16.46 -14.16 1.66
CA LYS A 71 -16.18 -14.97 2.85
C LYS A 71 -16.69 -14.32 4.14
N ASP A 72 -16.48 -13.02 4.28
CA ASP A 72 -16.81 -12.26 5.49
C ASP A 72 -17.97 -11.25 5.24
N GLY A 73 -18.66 -11.36 4.11
CA GLY A 73 -19.80 -10.50 3.73
C GLY A 73 -19.40 -9.09 3.32
N ASP A 74 -20.35 -8.19 3.35
CA ASP A 74 -20.14 -6.77 2.98
C ASP A 74 -19.05 -6.12 3.87
N PRO A 75 -17.96 -5.58 3.30
CA PRO A 75 -16.90 -4.96 4.08
C PRO A 75 -17.40 -3.77 4.89
N LEU A 76 -17.07 -3.77 6.18
CA LEU A 76 -17.29 -2.59 7.02
C LEU A 76 -16.16 -1.60 6.81
N TYR A 77 -16.49 -0.44 6.28
CA TYR A 77 -15.52 0.65 6.09
C TYR A 77 -15.36 1.43 7.39
N ALA A 78 -14.55 0.87 8.27
CA ALA A 78 -14.12 1.54 9.47
C ALA A 78 -13.08 2.62 9.10
N GLY A 79 -13.46 3.88 9.22
CA GLY A 79 -12.59 5.01 8.86
C GLY A 79 -11.79 5.53 10.05
N VAL A 80 -10.73 6.28 9.75
CA VAL A 80 -9.89 6.94 10.77
C VAL A 80 -10.64 8.02 11.57
N HIS A 81 -11.78 8.46 11.10
CA HIS A 81 -12.62 9.48 11.75
C HIS A 81 -13.79 8.90 12.57
N GLY A 82 -13.89 7.58 12.63
CA GLY A 82 -15.01 6.90 13.28
C GLY A 82 -16.31 6.94 12.47
N PRO A 83 -17.37 6.27 12.96
CA PRO A 83 -18.62 6.09 12.22
C PRO A 83 -19.47 7.34 12.13
N GLU A 84 -19.36 8.28 13.08
CA GLU A 84 -20.21 9.49 13.12
C GLU A 84 -20.01 10.38 11.89
N LEU A 85 -18.76 10.53 11.43
CA LEU A 85 -18.47 11.32 10.25
C LEU A 85 -19.06 10.65 8.99
N LEU A 86 -18.96 9.35 8.88
CA LEU A 86 -19.55 8.60 7.77
C LEU A 86 -21.07 8.75 7.72
N GLU A 87 -21.75 8.65 8.86
CA GLU A 87 -23.21 8.86 8.94
C GLU A 87 -23.61 10.28 8.58
N LYS A 88 -22.84 11.27 8.99
CA LYS A 88 -23.06 12.67 8.60
C LYS A 88 -22.93 12.85 7.08
N GLU A 89 -21.93 12.24 6.46
CA GLU A 89 -21.72 12.30 5.02
C GLU A 89 -22.82 11.56 4.24
N ARG A 90 -23.25 10.39 4.71
CA ARG A 90 -24.41 9.65 4.13
C ARG A 90 -25.67 10.50 4.09
N LYS A 91 -25.97 11.18 5.20
CA LYS A 91 -27.11 12.11 5.27
C LYS A 91 -26.95 13.31 4.36
N ARG A 92 -25.75 13.90 4.32
CA ARG A 92 -25.45 15.08 3.49
C ARG A 92 -25.58 14.79 1.98
N LYS A 93 -25.11 13.61 1.57
CA LYS A 93 -25.10 13.19 0.15
C LYS A 93 -26.35 12.43 -0.26
N HIS A 94 -27.25 12.14 0.66
CA HIS A 94 -28.43 11.28 0.43
C HIS A 94 -28.04 9.91 -0.16
N ASP A 95 -26.89 9.38 0.25
CA ASP A 95 -26.35 8.10 -0.22
C ASP A 95 -26.01 7.18 0.97
N PRO A 96 -26.92 6.26 1.34
CA PRO A 96 -26.67 5.31 2.42
C PRO A 96 -25.63 4.24 2.06
N SER A 97 -25.32 4.06 0.77
CA SER A 97 -24.30 3.10 0.32
C SER A 97 -22.87 3.60 0.47
N LEU A 98 -22.70 4.88 0.79
CA LEU A 98 -21.38 5.49 0.98
C LEU A 98 -20.58 4.74 2.04
N ARG A 99 -19.33 4.36 1.73
CA ARG A 99 -18.46 3.58 2.60
C ARG A 99 -17.28 4.37 3.18
N ALA A 100 -16.98 5.54 2.63
CA ALA A 100 -15.96 6.44 3.14
C ALA A 100 -16.54 7.82 3.41
N PRO A 101 -16.07 8.53 4.48
CA PRO A 101 -16.64 9.81 4.86
C PRO A 101 -16.30 10.95 3.90
N SER A 102 -15.23 10.87 3.15
CA SER A 102 -14.83 11.94 2.25
C SER A 102 -14.85 11.51 0.80
N CYS A 103 -15.34 12.41 -0.07
CA CYS A 103 -14.91 12.42 -1.46
C CYS A 103 -13.82 13.47 -1.56
N PHE A 104 -12.65 13.10 -2.01
CA PHE A 104 -11.58 14.02 -2.30
C PHE A 104 -12.03 15.02 -3.38
N ASP A 105 -12.06 16.30 -3.02
CA ASP A 105 -12.23 17.41 -3.98
C ASP A 105 -10.86 18.06 -4.21
N PRO A 106 -10.20 17.78 -5.36
CA PRO A 106 -8.83 18.27 -5.61
C PRO A 106 -8.74 19.79 -5.70
N ILE A 107 -9.86 20.49 -5.79
CA ILE A 107 -9.90 21.96 -5.93
C ILE A 107 -10.06 22.63 -4.56
N HIS A 108 -10.87 22.07 -3.68
CA HIS A 108 -11.28 22.70 -2.43
C HIS A 108 -10.73 22.03 -1.18
N ASP A 109 -10.36 20.75 -1.25
CA ASP A 109 -9.82 20.03 -0.11
C ASP A 109 -8.38 20.44 0.18
N LYS A 110 -8.06 20.66 1.46
CA LYS A 110 -6.70 20.92 1.93
C LYS A 110 -6.11 19.64 2.51
N ALA A 111 -4.87 19.37 2.15
CA ALA A 111 -4.08 18.34 2.80
C ALA A 111 -3.29 18.93 3.97
N GLU A 112 -3.26 18.22 5.08
CA GLU A 112 -2.40 18.52 6.23
C GLU A 112 -1.44 17.36 6.44
N LEU A 113 -0.18 17.70 6.76
CA LEU A 113 0.85 16.73 7.10
C LEU A 113 1.05 16.71 8.63
N ALA A 114 0.83 15.55 9.24
CA ALA A 114 1.22 15.30 10.62
C ALA A 114 2.43 14.36 10.63
N ARG A 115 3.51 14.74 11.28
CA ARG A 115 4.73 13.93 11.43
C ARG A 115 4.93 13.51 12.88
N TYR A 116 5.22 12.25 13.07
CA TYR A 116 5.60 11.68 14.36
C TYR A 116 6.91 10.92 14.22
N ASP A 117 7.89 11.29 15.01
CA ASP A 117 9.18 10.59 15.08
C ASP A 117 9.13 9.60 16.25
N VAL A 118 9.40 8.33 15.98
CA VAL A 118 9.54 7.30 17.01
C VAL A 118 10.90 7.46 17.68
N SER A 119 10.96 7.40 19.01
CA SER A 119 12.22 7.52 19.74
C SER A 119 13.21 6.42 19.32
N LYS A 120 14.51 6.69 19.45
CA LYS A 120 15.52 5.67 19.15
C LYS A 120 15.33 4.42 20.02
N GLU A 121 15.04 4.61 21.31
CA GLU A 121 14.80 3.51 22.25
C GLU A 121 13.63 2.62 21.83
N ASP A 122 12.51 3.22 21.44
CA ASP A 122 11.33 2.46 20.98
C ASP A 122 11.58 1.82 19.61
N SER A 123 12.29 2.51 18.72
CA SER A 123 12.69 1.95 17.44
C SER A 123 13.56 0.71 17.62
N ASP A 124 14.55 0.75 18.55
CA ASP A 124 15.41 -0.38 18.84
C ASP A 124 14.61 -1.57 19.42
N LYS A 125 13.62 -1.32 20.30
CA LYS A 125 12.72 -2.37 20.82
C LYS A 125 11.85 -2.98 19.71
N ILE A 126 11.28 -2.16 18.83
CA ILE A 126 10.48 -2.61 17.69
C ILE A 126 11.33 -3.48 16.76
N LEU A 127 12.53 -3.04 16.42
CA LEU A 127 13.42 -3.80 15.54
C LEU A 127 13.85 -5.14 16.17
N ALA A 128 14.16 -5.16 17.48
CA ALA A 128 14.47 -6.38 18.20
C ALA A 128 13.27 -7.37 18.19
N PHE A 129 12.05 -6.88 18.40
CA PHE A 129 10.83 -7.69 18.30
C PHE A 129 10.64 -8.27 16.89
N ILE A 130 10.76 -7.46 15.85
CA ILE A 130 10.66 -7.88 14.45
C ILE A 130 11.69 -8.96 14.13
N GLN A 131 12.95 -8.80 14.56
CA GLN A 131 14.00 -9.79 14.36
C GLN A 131 13.71 -11.12 15.06
N SER A 132 13.15 -11.05 16.28
CA SER A 132 12.85 -12.26 17.05
C SER A 132 11.59 -12.99 16.57
N SER A 133 10.58 -12.27 16.08
CA SER A 133 9.30 -12.82 15.62
C SER A 133 9.33 -13.24 14.15
N GLY A 134 10.26 -12.74 13.37
CA GLY A 134 10.35 -13.03 11.92
C GLY A 134 9.26 -12.39 11.07
N VAL A 135 8.44 -11.48 11.64
CA VAL A 135 7.39 -10.76 10.90
C VAL A 135 7.93 -9.53 10.19
N SER A 136 7.27 -9.09 9.13
CA SER A 136 7.65 -7.86 8.48
C SER A 136 7.29 -6.63 9.34
N PRO A 137 8.11 -5.56 9.32
CA PRO A 137 7.77 -4.30 9.98
C PRO A 137 6.41 -3.76 9.53
N GLU A 138 6.09 -3.92 8.27
CA GLU A 138 4.83 -3.52 7.66
C GLU A 138 3.63 -4.20 8.33
N CYS A 139 3.67 -5.53 8.53
CA CYS A 139 2.61 -6.28 9.22
C CYS A 139 2.38 -5.77 10.64
N LEU A 140 3.45 -5.48 11.38
CA LEU A 140 3.35 -4.97 12.74
C LEU A 140 2.64 -3.61 12.78
N VAL A 141 3.03 -2.69 11.91
CA VAL A 141 2.41 -1.35 11.82
C VAL A 141 0.97 -1.46 11.35
N GLN A 142 0.67 -2.29 10.36
CA GLN A 142 -0.70 -2.53 9.89
C GLN A 142 -1.59 -3.13 10.98
N LEU A 143 -1.07 -4.05 11.81
CA LEU A 143 -1.81 -4.55 12.97
C LEU A 143 -2.09 -3.45 13.99
N ALA A 144 -1.12 -2.60 14.29
CA ALA A 144 -1.31 -1.47 15.19
C ALA A 144 -2.38 -0.49 14.65
N MET A 145 -2.34 -0.17 13.35
CA MET A 145 -3.36 0.65 12.68
C MET A 145 -4.74 0.00 12.76
N ARG A 146 -4.84 -1.30 12.46
CA ARG A 146 -6.09 -2.06 12.57
C ARG A 146 -6.67 -1.99 13.98
N LEU A 147 -5.83 -2.17 15.01
CA LEU A 147 -6.26 -2.08 16.40
C LEU A 147 -6.78 -0.68 16.76
N HIS A 148 -6.10 0.36 16.27
CA HIS A 148 -6.56 1.73 16.45
C HIS A 148 -7.91 1.98 15.77
N ILE A 149 -8.03 1.63 14.49
CA ILE A 149 -9.27 1.75 13.72
C ILE A 149 -10.42 0.99 14.40
N SER A 150 -10.17 -0.23 14.87
CA SER A 150 -11.17 -1.00 15.62
C SER A 150 -11.68 -0.23 16.84
N LYS A 151 -10.79 0.35 17.65
CA LYS A 151 -11.16 1.10 18.86
C LYS A 151 -12.05 2.30 18.57
N ILE A 152 -11.74 3.08 17.55
CA ILE A 152 -12.50 4.28 17.20
C ILE A 152 -13.80 3.98 16.45
N ASN A 153 -13.99 2.76 15.97
CA ASN A 153 -15.19 2.29 15.27
C ASN A 153 -15.95 1.23 16.08
N TYR A 154 -16.19 1.51 17.37
CA TYR A 154 -16.98 0.66 18.27
C TYR A 154 -16.48 -0.80 18.37
N ARG A 155 -15.16 -1.02 18.33
CA ARG A 155 -14.51 -2.33 18.40
C ARG A 155 -14.93 -3.28 17.28
N THR A 156 -15.12 -2.77 16.07
CA THR A 156 -15.36 -3.63 14.93
C THR A 156 -14.22 -4.61 14.70
N ASN A 157 -14.56 -5.85 14.38
CA ASN A 157 -13.60 -6.90 14.04
C ASN A 157 -13.11 -6.82 12.59
N ASP A 158 -13.88 -6.17 11.73
CA ASP A 158 -13.58 -6.01 10.31
C ASP A 158 -12.86 -4.67 10.06
N SER A 159 -11.79 -4.72 9.30
CA SER A 159 -11.06 -3.53 8.89
C SER A 159 -10.69 -3.64 7.42
N TYR A 160 -11.01 -2.61 6.65
CA TYR A 160 -10.69 -2.51 5.24
C TYR A 160 -9.96 -1.21 4.95
N PHE A 161 -8.81 -1.31 4.32
CA PHE A 161 -8.03 -0.19 3.79
C PHE A 161 -7.27 -0.62 2.54
N VAL A 162 -6.61 0.33 1.91
CA VAL A 162 -5.76 0.06 0.75
C VAL A 162 -4.31 0.13 1.17
N THR A 163 -3.49 -0.84 0.77
CA THR A 163 -2.04 -0.76 0.91
C THR A 163 -1.39 -0.60 -0.47
N LEU A 164 -0.21 0.03 -0.51
CA LEU A 164 0.57 0.11 -1.74
C LEU A 164 1.57 -1.03 -1.79
N CYS A 165 1.65 -1.70 -2.92
CA CYS A 165 2.63 -2.74 -3.19
C CYS A 165 3.45 -2.37 -4.42
N THR A 166 4.77 -2.54 -4.35
CA THR A 166 5.60 -2.49 -5.54
C THR A 166 5.63 -3.85 -6.22
N ARG A 167 5.26 -3.92 -7.50
CA ARG A 167 5.26 -5.19 -8.27
C ARG A 167 6.64 -5.57 -8.82
N ARG A 168 7.72 -5.05 -8.23
CA ARG A 168 9.10 -5.35 -8.61
C ARG A 168 9.57 -6.68 -8.01
N ARG A 169 9.37 -7.78 -8.73
CA ARG A 169 9.63 -9.16 -8.28
C ARG A 169 11.07 -9.61 -8.54
N THR A 170 11.63 -9.19 -9.67
CA THR A 170 12.98 -9.60 -10.10
C THR A 170 14.01 -8.51 -9.82
N LEU A 171 15.31 -8.88 -9.79
CA LEU A 171 16.40 -7.92 -9.65
C LEU A 171 16.41 -6.88 -10.78
N SER A 172 16.03 -7.26 -12.01
CA SER A 172 15.90 -6.33 -13.13
C SER A 172 14.77 -5.32 -12.88
N GLU A 173 13.61 -5.77 -12.43
CA GLU A 173 12.48 -4.89 -12.09
C GLU A 173 12.80 -3.96 -10.91
N LYS A 174 13.51 -4.47 -9.88
CA LYS A 174 13.99 -3.66 -8.74
C LYS A 174 14.98 -2.56 -9.14
N ARG A 175 15.62 -2.70 -10.28
CA ARG A 175 16.54 -1.70 -10.87
C ARG A 175 15.91 -0.97 -12.06
N SER A 176 14.62 -1.08 -12.26
CA SER A 176 13.89 -0.43 -13.34
C SER A 176 13.29 0.88 -12.85
N GLY A 177 13.32 1.90 -13.70
CA GLY A 177 12.52 3.11 -13.52
C GLY A 177 11.03 2.83 -13.74
N GLY A 178 10.25 3.90 -13.77
CA GLY A 178 8.83 3.86 -14.07
C GLY A 178 7.91 3.58 -12.88
N THR A 179 6.61 3.63 -13.12
CA THR A 179 5.58 3.38 -12.11
C THR A 179 5.15 1.92 -12.16
N LEU A 180 5.39 1.17 -11.08
CA LEU A 180 4.98 -0.23 -10.91
C LEU A 180 4.25 -0.45 -9.58
N ALA A 181 4.11 0.60 -8.78
CA ALA A 181 3.34 0.54 -7.55
C ALA A 181 1.86 0.40 -7.87
N GLU A 182 1.19 -0.53 -7.18
CA GLU A 182 -0.23 -0.82 -7.33
C GLU A 182 -0.90 -0.84 -5.95
N PRO A 183 -2.08 -0.24 -5.81
CA PRO A 183 -2.88 -0.41 -4.62
C PRO A 183 -3.38 -1.85 -4.51
N LEU A 184 -3.40 -2.40 -3.28
CA LEU A 184 -4.01 -3.69 -2.97
C LEU A 184 -5.13 -3.49 -1.94
N PRO A 185 -6.27 -4.16 -2.11
CA PRO A 185 -7.33 -4.16 -1.13
C PRO A 185 -6.88 -4.98 0.09
N TRP A 186 -6.81 -4.36 1.24
CA TRP A 186 -6.41 -4.98 2.48
C TRP A 186 -7.61 -5.09 3.42
N ARG A 187 -8.17 -6.27 3.53
CA ARG A 187 -9.27 -6.54 4.45
C ARG A 187 -8.88 -7.66 5.39
N ILE A 188 -9.10 -7.43 6.68
CA ILE A 188 -8.90 -8.47 7.68
C ILE A 188 -9.98 -8.42 8.75
N VAL A 189 -10.53 -9.59 9.06
CA VAL A 189 -11.46 -9.78 10.18
C VAL A 189 -10.71 -10.50 11.30
N LEU A 190 -10.49 -9.80 12.42
CA LEU A 190 -9.79 -10.34 13.59
C LEU A 190 -10.72 -10.32 14.80
N PRO A 191 -11.19 -11.48 15.29
CA PRO A 191 -11.94 -11.57 16.53
C PRO A 191 -11.16 -11.03 17.73
N GLU A 192 -11.85 -10.41 18.67
CA GLU A 192 -11.24 -9.88 19.91
C GLU A 192 -10.62 -10.99 20.80
N SER A 193 -11.00 -12.25 20.60
CA SER A 193 -10.46 -13.40 21.35
C SER A 193 -9.04 -13.79 20.97
N LEU A 194 -8.51 -13.26 19.87
CA LEU A 194 -7.14 -13.58 19.43
C LEU A 194 -6.11 -12.92 20.33
N THR A 195 -5.05 -13.67 20.61
CA THR A 195 -3.82 -13.11 21.18
C THR A 195 -3.13 -12.21 20.17
N PHE A 196 -2.24 -11.36 20.63
CA PHE A 196 -1.43 -10.50 19.76
C PHE A 196 -0.60 -11.31 18.73
N SER A 197 -0.01 -12.44 19.16
CA SER A 197 0.77 -13.30 18.27
C SER A 197 -0.11 -13.91 17.18
N GLU A 198 -1.26 -14.46 17.52
CA GLU A 198 -2.20 -15.04 16.55
C GLU A 198 -2.71 -13.98 15.56
N ALA A 199 -2.98 -12.77 16.03
CA ALA A 199 -3.37 -11.67 15.17
C ALA A 199 -2.25 -11.29 14.19
N LEU A 200 -1.00 -11.27 14.65
CA LEU A 200 0.16 -10.96 13.83
C LEU A 200 0.42 -12.04 12.78
N ASP A 201 0.27 -13.32 13.13
CA ASP A 201 0.38 -14.43 12.20
C ASP A 201 -0.69 -14.34 11.09
N LYS A 202 -1.92 -13.98 11.44
CA LYS A 202 -2.99 -13.72 10.44
C LYS A 202 -2.70 -12.54 9.54
N MET A 203 -2.07 -11.48 10.05
CA MET A 203 -1.62 -10.35 9.22
C MET A 203 -0.55 -10.79 8.22
N ALA A 204 0.42 -11.59 8.66
CA ALA A 204 1.48 -12.11 7.79
C ALA A 204 0.91 -13.06 6.72
N GLU A 205 -0.02 -13.94 7.08
CA GLU A 205 -0.73 -14.82 6.15
C GLU A 205 -1.51 -14.04 5.09
N LEU A 206 -2.25 -13.01 5.51
CA LEU A 206 -2.97 -12.12 4.59
C LEU A 206 -2.01 -11.42 3.63
N GLN A 207 -0.91 -10.85 4.14
CA GLN A 207 0.09 -10.18 3.31
C GLN A 207 0.63 -11.11 2.22
N MET A 208 1.04 -12.31 2.61
CA MET A 208 1.54 -13.31 1.66
C MET A 208 0.49 -13.75 0.65
N THR A 209 -0.75 -13.85 1.06
CA THR A 209 -1.88 -14.20 0.18
C THR A 209 -2.12 -13.10 -0.85
N LEU A 210 -2.26 -11.86 -0.42
CA LEU A 210 -2.48 -10.73 -1.34
C LEU A 210 -1.31 -10.52 -2.30
N PHE A 211 -0.06 -10.74 -1.85
CA PHE A 211 1.11 -10.64 -2.74
C PHE A 211 1.16 -11.73 -3.84
N ARG A 212 0.52 -12.88 -3.62
CA ARG A 212 0.37 -13.90 -4.69
C ARG A 212 -0.67 -13.49 -5.72
N HIS A 213 -1.66 -12.69 -5.32
CA HIS A 213 -2.78 -12.23 -6.14
C HIS A 213 -2.70 -10.75 -6.53
N MET A 214 -1.50 -10.16 -6.51
CA MET A 214 -1.31 -8.74 -6.84
C MET A 214 -1.32 -8.43 -8.35
N ASP A 215 -1.61 -9.43 -9.19
CA ASP A 215 -1.69 -9.25 -10.64
C ASP A 215 -3.08 -8.76 -11.10
N TYR A 216 -4.09 -8.86 -10.24
CA TYR A 216 -5.42 -8.34 -10.53
C TYR A 216 -5.44 -6.81 -10.42
N PRO A 217 -5.84 -6.08 -11.47
CA PRO A 217 -5.81 -4.62 -11.43
C PRO A 217 -6.72 -4.06 -10.34
N TYR A 218 -6.22 -3.09 -9.59
CA TYR A 218 -6.98 -2.51 -8.47
C TYR A 218 -8.31 -1.90 -8.90
N LEU A 219 -8.38 -1.27 -10.07
CA LEU A 219 -9.62 -0.70 -10.57
C LEU A 219 -10.68 -1.77 -10.86
N GLU A 220 -10.28 -2.92 -11.39
CA GLU A 220 -11.15 -4.08 -11.59
C GLU A 220 -11.62 -4.66 -10.25
N CYS A 221 -10.72 -4.74 -9.27
CA CYS A 221 -11.06 -5.18 -7.93
C CYS A 221 -12.08 -4.24 -7.26
N ARG A 222 -11.94 -2.93 -7.40
CA ARG A 222 -12.94 -1.95 -6.92
C ARG A 222 -14.30 -2.14 -7.58
N GLU A 223 -14.31 -2.33 -8.89
CA GLU A 223 -15.55 -2.56 -9.64
C GLU A 223 -16.20 -3.90 -9.25
N LEU A 224 -15.40 -4.92 -9.01
CA LEU A 224 -15.88 -6.21 -8.48
C LEU A 224 -16.57 -6.03 -7.12
N VAL A 225 -15.93 -5.37 -6.15
CA VAL A 225 -16.52 -5.10 -4.83
C VAL A 225 -17.81 -4.30 -4.95
N ARG A 226 -17.82 -3.30 -5.83
CA ARG A 226 -19.02 -2.50 -6.10
C ARG A 226 -20.18 -3.36 -6.60
N LYS A 227 -19.93 -4.29 -7.52
CA LYS A 227 -20.94 -5.21 -8.07
C LYS A 227 -21.40 -6.23 -7.05
N LEU A 228 -20.48 -6.81 -6.28
CA LEU A 228 -20.81 -7.84 -5.28
C LEU A 228 -21.76 -7.33 -4.19
N PHE A 229 -21.65 -6.05 -3.82
CA PHE A 229 -22.41 -5.48 -2.70
C PHE A 229 -23.33 -4.33 -3.11
N ASP A 230 -23.58 -4.16 -4.39
CA ASP A 230 -24.47 -3.13 -4.95
C ASP A 230 -24.18 -1.70 -4.45
N TYR A 231 -22.91 -1.29 -4.51
CA TYR A 231 -22.51 0.05 -4.11
C TYR A 231 -22.67 1.06 -5.25
N SER A 232 -22.93 2.31 -4.90
CA SER A 232 -22.80 3.42 -5.84
C SER A 232 -21.34 3.55 -6.33
N PRO A 233 -21.08 4.12 -7.51
CA PRO A 233 -19.72 4.26 -8.05
C PRO A 233 -18.73 4.99 -7.13
N VAL A 234 -19.23 5.88 -6.25
CA VAL A 234 -18.40 6.61 -5.27
C VAL A 234 -18.24 5.87 -3.94
N ALA A 235 -19.03 4.84 -3.69
CA ALA A 235 -19.06 4.15 -2.40
C ALA A 235 -17.91 3.14 -2.21
N ALA A 236 -17.30 2.67 -3.30
CA ALA A 236 -16.24 1.65 -3.26
C ALA A 236 -14.85 2.21 -2.90
N SER A 237 -14.77 3.44 -2.39
CA SER A 237 -13.51 4.06 -1.96
C SER A 237 -13.21 3.74 -0.51
N SER A 238 -11.98 3.35 -0.21
CA SER A 238 -11.46 3.26 1.14
C SER A 238 -11.21 4.66 1.70
N SER A 239 -11.40 4.83 3.02
CA SER A 239 -11.07 6.10 3.70
C SER A 239 -9.59 6.24 4.02
N MET A 240 -8.79 5.20 3.81
CA MET A 240 -7.40 5.16 4.18
C MET A 240 -6.57 4.40 3.17
N MET A 241 -5.39 4.95 2.86
CA MET A 241 -4.34 4.27 2.13
C MET A 241 -3.09 4.21 3.00
N PHE A 242 -2.53 3.02 3.13
CA PHE A 242 -1.28 2.78 3.82
C PHE A 242 -0.15 2.58 2.83
N SER A 243 0.98 3.22 3.09
CA SER A 243 2.19 3.05 2.31
C SER A 243 3.38 2.83 3.25
N TRP A 244 4.09 1.73 3.05
CA TRP A 244 5.30 1.42 3.79
C TRP A 244 6.54 1.75 2.96
N PHE A 245 7.35 2.67 3.46
CA PHE A 245 8.65 2.98 2.88
C PHE A 245 9.74 2.67 3.91
N PRO A 246 10.58 1.66 3.68
CA PRO A 246 11.71 1.35 4.56
C PRO A 246 12.85 2.37 4.35
N ILE A 247 12.53 3.66 4.47
CA ILE A 247 13.48 4.74 4.27
C ILE A 247 13.94 5.20 5.65
N GLY A 248 15.20 4.93 5.95
CA GLY A 248 15.88 5.51 7.09
C GLY A 248 16.72 6.74 6.67
N LYS A 249 17.36 7.38 7.65
CA LYS A 249 18.54 8.19 7.37
C LYS A 249 19.64 7.23 6.93
N ASP A 250 19.81 7.07 5.66
CA ASP A 250 20.79 6.15 5.10
C ASP A 250 21.67 6.87 4.09
N THR A 251 22.76 6.26 3.72
CA THR A 251 23.63 6.76 2.68
C THR A 251 23.32 6.07 1.36
N MET A 252 23.11 6.84 0.31
CA MET A 252 22.98 6.32 -1.04
C MET A 252 24.33 6.51 -1.77
N ASN A 253 25.03 5.41 -2.07
CA ASN A 253 26.36 5.43 -2.68
C ASN A 253 27.40 6.27 -1.90
N GLY A 254 27.26 6.33 -0.55
CA GLY A 254 28.12 7.15 0.31
C GLY A 254 27.72 8.62 0.40
N TRP A 255 26.57 9.00 -0.15
CA TRP A 255 25.97 10.31 0.00
C TRP A 255 24.84 10.26 1.04
N ASP A 256 24.89 11.19 1.98
CA ASP A 256 23.78 11.37 2.92
C ASP A 256 22.56 11.91 2.17
N TYR A 257 21.39 11.37 2.48
CA TYR A 257 20.15 11.90 1.98
C TYR A 257 19.10 12.03 3.09
N GLU A 258 18.22 12.98 2.94
CA GLU A 258 17.05 13.16 3.79
C GLU A 258 15.81 13.15 2.92
N PHE A 259 14.83 12.34 3.30
CA PHE A 259 13.52 12.36 2.68
C PHE A 259 12.61 13.25 3.53
N SER A 260 12.13 14.35 2.94
CA SER A 260 11.09 15.21 3.51
C SER A 260 9.84 15.06 2.68
N GLY A 261 8.77 14.58 3.26
CA GLY A 261 7.46 14.48 2.62
C GLY A 261 6.66 15.78 2.75
#